data_648a21bc25c3d460ecb90d602befe059
#
_entry.id   648a21bc25c3d460ecb90d602befe059
#
_cell.length_a   1.000
_cell.length_b   1.000
_cell.length_c   1.000
_cell.angle_alpha   90.00
_cell.angle_beta   90.00
_cell.angle_gamma   90.00
#
_symmetry.space_group_name_H-M   'P 1'
#
loop_
_entity.id
_entity.type
_entity.pdbx_description
1 polymer ?
#
loop_
_entity_poly.entity_id
_entity_poly.type
_entity_poly.pdbx_seq_one_letter_code
_entity_poly.pdbx_strand_id
1 'polypeptide(L)'
;MRKGLIILGILLLIPLRLFANPFPRTSYEALGQRNMRPYPSDVLFVLIDQSVNFDNTIRSKALELVSDWIADGRAVEVYAFSSAVPGRYTMRITGGRIDDTPTDYFIDNLRRSDREMFNVMHARQKTLAKRVILNSMLQAFNGSRSEIHHTDIVRTVREISDYIHRYPARTKSVFLVSDMLENSQVASFYYNNRIRAIAPDRELAAVAAKNMIGDFGGNVKVYILGLGYYTVDRTKPQSENYLDSDRISNIANFWYKYFTRSRTVVMEIGKPMMFGALR
;
A
#
# COMPACT_ATOMS: atom_id res chain seq x y z
N MET A 1 -22.58 25.45 56.04
CA MET A 1 -21.50 24.58 55.59
C MET A 1 -22.04 23.67 54.52
N ARG A 2 -21.81 23.99 53.21
CA ARG A 2 -22.22 23.14 52.05
C ARG A 2 -21.00 22.35 51.61
N LYS A 3 -21.07 21.03 51.72
CA LYS A 3 -20.04 20.11 51.21
C LYS A 3 -20.27 19.94 49.73
N GLY A 4 -19.35 20.45 48.92
CA GLY A 4 -19.32 20.21 47.47
C GLY A 4 -18.78 18.82 47.17
N LEU A 5 -19.55 18.01 46.45
CA LEU A 5 -19.18 16.70 45.95
C LEU A 5 -18.44 16.88 44.63
N ILE A 6 -17.13 16.63 44.62
CA ILE A 6 -16.32 16.61 43.40
C ILE A 6 -16.50 15.23 42.79
N ILE A 7 -17.25 15.15 41.68
CA ILE A 7 -17.34 13.94 40.86
C ILE A 7 -16.11 13.95 39.92
N LEU A 8 -15.15 13.13 40.26
CA LEU A 8 -13.97 12.86 39.42
C LEU A 8 -14.40 11.95 38.26
N GLY A 9 -14.66 12.53 37.11
CA GLY A 9 -14.95 11.77 35.89
C GLY A 9 -13.70 11.03 35.42
N ILE A 10 -13.62 9.73 35.63
CA ILE A 10 -12.61 8.87 35.05
C ILE A 10 -12.94 8.73 33.56
N LEU A 11 -12.24 9.49 32.73
CA LEU A 11 -12.25 9.31 31.26
C LEU A 11 -11.56 7.98 30.96
N LEU A 12 -12.33 6.92 30.75
CA LEU A 12 -11.84 5.64 30.25
C LEU A 12 -11.34 5.86 28.82
N LEU A 13 -10.03 6.09 28.70
CA LEU A 13 -9.31 5.98 27.43
C LEU A 13 -9.36 4.51 27.00
N ILE A 14 -10.42 4.14 26.27
CA ILE A 14 -10.45 2.87 25.56
C ILE A 14 -9.34 2.95 24.50
N PRO A 15 -8.26 2.16 24.61
CA PRO A 15 -7.28 2.12 23.53
C PRO A 15 -8.01 1.63 22.28
N LEU A 16 -8.04 2.48 21.25
CA LEU A 16 -8.44 2.06 19.90
C LEU A 16 -7.43 0.97 19.47
N ARG A 17 -7.74 -0.28 19.82
CA ARG A 17 -7.05 -1.41 19.22
C ARG A 17 -7.47 -1.37 17.75
N LEU A 18 -6.60 -0.84 16.90
CA LEU A 18 -6.64 -1.15 15.47
C LEU A 18 -6.53 -2.68 15.38
N PHE A 19 -7.69 -3.34 15.24
CA PHE A 19 -7.74 -4.77 14.98
C PHE A 19 -7.13 -4.98 13.60
N ALA A 20 -5.85 -5.30 13.54
CA ALA A 20 -5.30 -5.93 12.37
C ALA A 20 -6.17 -7.16 12.12
N ASN A 21 -6.88 -7.21 10.99
CA ASN A 21 -7.64 -8.39 10.63
C ASN A 21 -6.64 -9.55 10.53
N PRO A 22 -6.77 -10.60 11.36
CA PRO A 22 -5.80 -11.67 11.35
C PRO A 22 -5.84 -12.35 9.99
N PHE A 23 -4.66 -12.39 9.34
CA PHE A 23 -4.54 -13.12 8.08
C PHE A 23 -4.75 -14.62 8.35
N PRO A 24 -5.52 -15.35 7.52
CA PRO A 24 -5.78 -16.76 7.75
C PRO A 24 -4.47 -17.56 7.64
N ARG A 25 -4.26 -18.48 8.59
CA ARG A 25 -3.13 -19.42 8.51
C ARG A 25 -3.23 -20.24 7.23
N THR A 26 -2.07 -20.65 6.71
CA THR A 26 -2.03 -21.61 5.61
C THR A 26 -2.54 -22.97 6.08
N SER A 27 -3.09 -23.77 5.17
CA SER A 27 -3.54 -25.13 5.48
C SER A 27 -2.39 -26.02 5.93
N TYR A 28 -1.20 -25.77 5.40
CA TYR A 28 0.03 -26.46 5.78
C TYR A 28 0.41 -26.17 7.25
N GLU A 29 0.40 -24.90 7.65
CA GLU A 29 0.70 -24.51 9.04
C GLU A 29 -0.32 -25.04 10.02
N ALA A 30 -1.58 -25.14 9.62
CA ALA A 30 -2.64 -25.64 10.48
C ALA A 30 -2.50 -27.15 10.78
N LEU A 31 -1.88 -27.91 9.87
CA LEU A 31 -1.55 -29.32 10.06
C LEU A 31 -0.15 -29.54 10.66
N GLY A 32 0.58 -28.46 11.03
CA GLY A 32 1.97 -28.57 11.44
C GLY A 32 2.91 -28.97 10.30
N GLN A 33 2.46 -28.84 9.06
CA GLN A 33 3.24 -29.12 7.85
C GLN A 33 3.94 -27.86 7.36
N ARG A 34 5.01 -28.03 6.59
CA ARG A 34 5.66 -26.91 5.90
C ARG A 34 4.99 -26.68 4.56
N ASN A 35 4.86 -25.40 4.18
CA ASN A 35 4.46 -25.05 2.83
C ASN A 35 5.37 -25.71 1.79
N MET A 36 4.82 -26.00 0.60
CA MET A 36 5.54 -26.66 -0.50
C MET A 36 6.81 -25.86 -0.90
N ARG A 37 6.79 -24.56 -0.73
CA ARG A 37 7.93 -23.67 -1.00
C ARG A 37 8.30 -22.92 0.28
N PRO A 38 9.58 -22.73 0.58
CA PRO A 38 10.00 -22.00 1.78
C PRO A 38 9.55 -20.54 1.75
N TYR A 39 9.48 -19.93 0.56
CA TYR A 39 9.10 -18.55 0.35
C TYR A 39 8.00 -18.41 -0.72
N PRO A 40 7.19 -17.34 -0.69
CA PRO A 40 6.21 -17.07 -1.74
C PRO A 40 6.91 -16.91 -3.09
N SER A 41 6.24 -17.33 -4.18
CA SER A 41 6.73 -17.10 -5.52
C SER A 41 6.84 -15.60 -5.82
N ASP A 42 5.80 -14.87 -5.46
CA ASP A 42 5.66 -13.45 -5.71
C ASP A 42 5.06 -12.77 -4.48
N VAL A 43 5.44 -11.51 -4.24
CA VAL A 43 4.82 -10.68 -3.22
C VAL A 43 4.38 -9.34 -3.80
N LEU A 44 3.19 -8.91 -3.43
CA LEU A 44 2.64 -7.59 -3.74
C LEU A 44 2.57 -6.74 -2.47
N PHE A 45 3.27 -5.63 -2.46
CA PHE A 45 3.16 -4.59 -1.45
C PHE A 45 2.16 -3.55 -1.94
N VAL A 46 1.01 -3.45 -1.29
CA VAL A 46 -0.03 -2.46 -1.58
C VAL A 46 0.14 -1.31 -0.60
N LEU A 47 0.44 -0.12 -1.10
CA LEU A 47 0.65 1.10 -0.32
C LEU A 47 -0.47 2.08 -0.61
N ILE A 48 -1.32 2.37 0.36
CA ILE A 48 -2.50 3.26 0.21
C ILE A 48 -2.25 4.57 0.94
N ASP A 49 -2.29 5.65 0.18
CA ASP A 49 -2.17 7.01 0.68
C ASP A 49 -3.45 7.46 1.37
N GLN A 50 -3.37 7.80 2.66
CA GLN A 50 -4.49 8.28 3.46
C GLN A 50 -4.61 9.81 3.48
N SER A 51 -3.72 10.53 2.83
CA SER A 51 -3.85 11.98 2.66
C SER A 51 -4.82 12.37 1.54
N VAL A 52 -5.23 11.38 0.73
CA VAL A 52 -6.11 11.57 -0.44
C VAL A 52 -7.42 10.81 -0.25
N ASN A 53 -8.54 11.50 -0.44
CA ASN A 53 -9.84 10.85 -0.47
C ASN A 53 -10.23 10.51 -1.91
N PHE A 54 -9.80 9.34 -2.38
CA PHE A 54 -10.12 8.84 -3.71
C PHE A 54 -11.62 8.56 -3.89
N ASP A 55 -12.13 8.82 -5.09
CA ASP A 55 -13.48 8.43 -5.47
C ASP A 55 -13.64 6.90 -5.63
N ASN A 56 -14.88 6.48 -5.82
CA ASN A 56 -15.20 5.06 -5.96
C ASN A 56 -14.56 4.43 -7.21
N THR A 57 -14.27 5.19 -8.25
CA THR A 57 -13.68 4.69 -9.50
C THR A 57 -12.24 4.23 -9.25
N ILE A 58 -11.42 5.06 -8.62
CA ILE A 58 -10.04 4.73 -8.25
C ILE A 58 -10.02 3.59 -7.23
N ARG A 59 -10.87 3.65 -6.19
CA ARG A 59 -10.96 2.61 -5.16
C ARG A 59 -11.35 1.25 -5.75
N SER A 60 -12.37 1.21 -6.60
CA SER A 60 -12.82 -0.02 -7.26
C SER A 60 -11.74 -0.60 -8.16
N LYS A 61 -11.04 0.26 -8.92
CA LYS A 61 -9.94 -0.19 -9.77
C LYS A 61 -8.78 -0.77 -8.97
N ALA A 62 -8.43 -0.16 -7.84
CA ALA A 62 -7.40 -0.70 -6.93
C ALA A 62 -7.79 -2.07 -6.38
N LEU A 63 -9.04 -2.24 -5.93
CA LEU A 63 -9.56 -3.51 -5.43
C LEU A 63 -9.59 -4.59 -6.51
N GLU A 64 -10.04 -4.25 -7.72
CA GLU A 64 -10.04 -5.15 -8.89
C GLU A 64 -8.62 -5.66 -9.18
N LEU A 65 -7.67 -4.75 -9.38
CA LEU A 65 -6.29 -5.10 -9.71
C LEU A 65 -5.65 -6.03 -8.67
N VAL A 66 -5.84 -5.75 -7.37
CA VAL A 66 -5.32 -6.61 -6.31
C VAL A 66 -6.06 -7.94 -6.23
N SER A 67 -7.39 -7.92 -6.42
CA SER A 67 -8.23 -9.12 -6.46
C SER A 67 -7.77 -10.11 -7.55
N ASP A 68 -7.43 -9.59 -8.73
CA ASP A 68 -6.99 -10.39 -9.88
C ASP A 68 -5.55 -10.89 -9.73
N TRP A 69 -4.74 -10.15 -8.97
CA TRP A 69 -3.36 -10.55 -8.72
C TRP A 69 -3.25 -11.73 -7.72
N ILE A 70 -4.24 -11.91 -6.82
CA ILE A 70 -4.24 -12.94 -5.78
C ILE A 70 -4.28 -14.34 -6.42
N ALA A 71 -3.22 -15.13 -6.21
CA ALA A 71 -3.09 -16.49 -6.70
C ALA A 71 -2.34 -17.37 -5.70
N ASP A 72 -2.40 -18.69 -5.92
CA ASP A 72 -1.76 -19.68 -5.05
C ASP A 72 -0.24 -19.46 -5.00
N GLY A 73 0.33 -19.62 -3.82
CA GLY A 73 1.77 -19.46 -3.55
C GLY A 73 2.27 -18.03 -3.54
N ARG A 74 1.39 -17.04 -3.69
CA ARG A 74 1.71 -15.60 -3.62
C ARG A 74 1.48 -15.04 -2.22
N ALA A 75 2.08 -13.87 -1.94
CA ALA A 75 1.85 -13.12 -0.71
C ALA A 75 1.41 -11.70 -1.01
N VAL A 76 0.57 -11.12 -0.14
CA VAL A 76 0.15 -9.72 -0.21
C VAL A 76 0.41 -9.06 1.13
N GLU A 77 0.98 -7.86 1.08
CA GLU A 77 1.24 -7.01 2.25
C GLU A 77 0.54 -5.67 2.02
N VAL A 78 -0.41 -5.31 2.89
CA VAL A 78 -1.20 -4.06 2.78
C VAL A 78 -0.75 -3.07 3.83
N TYR A 79 -0.36 -1.90 3.37
CA TYR A 79 0.05 -0.77 4.18
C TYR A 79 -0.82 0.46 3.90
N ALA A 80 -1.09 1.22 4.93
CA ALA A 80 -1.52 2.61 4.82
C ALA A 80 -0.34 3.51 5.15
N PHE A 81 -0.27 4.68 4.52
CA PHE A 81 0.69 5.70 4.86
C PHE A 81 0.05 7.09 4.89
N SER A 82 0.54 7.93 5.78
CA SER A 82 0.18 9.34 5.86
C SER A 82 1.20 10.06 6.74
N SER A 83 1.35 11.37 6.54
CA SER A 83 2.21 12.20 7.40
C SER A 83 1.54 12.65 8.71
N ALA A 84 0.30 12.19 9.00
CA ALA A 84 -0.49 12.67 10.14
C ALA A 84 0.14 12.37 11.52
N VAL A 85 1.02 11.38 11.59
CA VAL A 85 1.70 11.01 12.86
C VAL A 85 3.21 11.01 12.65
N PRO A 86 3.94 11.99 13.20
CA PRO A 86 5.40 12.00 13.14
C PRO A 86 6.01 10.68 13.62
N GLY A 87 6.92 10.10 12.82
CA GLY A 87 7.58 8.83 13.12
C GLY A 87 6.77 7.56 12.82
N ARG A 88 5.55 7.68 12.26
CA ARG A 88 4.74 6.57 11.77
C ARG A 88 4.21 6.85 10.37
N TYR A 89 5.12 6.93 9.42
CA TYR A 89 4.76 7.23 8.03
C TYR A 89 4.07 6.05 7.34
N THR A 90 4.38 4.81 7.75
CA THR A 90 3.75 3.59 7.22
C THR A 90 3.18 2.74 8.35
N MET A 91 1.98 2.21 8.13
CA MET A 91 1.31 1.27 9.03
C MET A 91 0.92 0.02 8.27
N ARG A 92 1.47 -1.13 8.66
CA ARG A 92 1.03 -2.42 8.15
C ARG A 92 -0.37 -2.74 8.68
N ILE A 93 -1.33 -2.97 7.78
CA ILE A 93 -2.72 -3.28 8.15
C ILE A 93 -2.90 -4.79 8.20
N THR A 94 -2.48 -5.48 7.15
CA THR A 94 -2.54 -6.93 7.05
C THR A 94 -1.49 -7.45 6.09
N GLY A 95 -1.24 -8.73 6.10
CA GLY A 95 -0.42 -9.39 5.09
C GLY A 95 -0.17 -10.84 5.44
N GLY A 96 0.06 -11.60 4.41
CA GLY A 96 0.35 -13.02 4.54
C GLY A 96 0.38 -13.73 3.20
N ARG A 97 0.54 -15.03 3.28
CA ARG A 97 0.71 -15.92 2.13
C ARG A 97 -0.58 -16.66 1.80
N ILE A 98 -0.85 -16.78 0.51
CA ILE A 98 -1.86 -17.68 -0.05
C ILE A 98 -1.24 -19.08 -0.14
N ASP A 99 -2.01 -20.12 0.18
CA ASP A 99 -1.56 -21.52 0.09
C ASP A 99 -0.96 -21.84 -1.28
N ASP A 100 0.09 -22.65 -1.28
CA ASP A 100 0.57 -23.26 -2.52
C ASP A 100 -0.45 -24.31 -3.00
N THR A 101 -0.52 -24.51 -4.32
CA THR A 101 -1.24 -25.66 -4.89
C THR A 101 -0.55 -26.95 -4.42
N PRO A 102 -1.25 -27.86 -3.72
CA PRO A 102 -0.66 -29.10 -3.25
C PRO A 102 -0.32 -30.02 -4.42
N THR A 103 0.73 -30.81 -4.28
CA THR A 103 1.01 -31.91 -5.22
C THR A 103 0.23 -33.16 -4.83
N ASP A 104 -0.05 -34.04 -5.80
CA ASP A 104 -0.69 -35.34 -5.53
C ASP A 104 0.13 -36.14 -4.53
N TYR A 105 1.46 -36.12 -4.69
CA TYR A 105 2.37 -36.79 -3.74
C TYR A 105 2.18 -36.30 -2.29
N PHE A 106 2.02 -35.01 -2.07
CA PHE A 106 1.77 -34.46 -0.73
C PHE A 106 0.43 -34.96 -0.17
N ILE A 107 -0.63 -34.86 -0.98
CA ILE A 107 -1.98 -35.28 -0.58
C ILE A 107 -2.03 -36.78 -0.27
N ASP A 108 -1.35 -37.62 -1.09
CA ASP A 108 -1.37 -39.08 -0.93
C ASP A 108 -0.60 -39.58 0.30
N ASN A 109 0.39 -38.81 0.74
CA ASN A 109 1.16 -39.11 1.96
C ASN A 109 0.51 -38.59 3.25
N LEU A 110 -0.60 -37.86 3.19
CA LEU A 110 -1.35 -37.48 4.38
C LEU A 110 -2.16 -38.64 4.94
N ARG A 111 -2.26 -38.73 6.27
CA ARG A 111 -3.25 -39.59 6.92
C ARG A 111 -4.65 -39.17 6.47
N ARG A 112 -5.58 -40.13 6.45
CA ARG A 112 -6.94 -39.86 5.96
C ARG A 112 -7.60 -38.66 6.67
N SER A 113 -7.53 -38.60 7.99
CA SER A 113 -8.07 -37.48 8.79
C SER A 113 -7.45 -36.13 8.43
N ASP A 114 -6.12 -36.14 8.22
CA ASP A 114 -5.36 -34.92 7.91
C ASP A 114 -5.65 -34.43 6.48
N ARG A 115 -5.84 -35.39 5.54
CA ARG A 115 -6.23 -35.12 4.17
C ARG A 115 -7.60 -34.45 4.09
N GLU A 116 -8.60 -34.99 4.81
CA GLU A 116 -9.94 -34.41 4.86
C GLU A 116 -9.90 -32.97 5.42
N MET A 117 -9.19 -32.77 6.54
CA MET A 117 -9.02 -31.46 7.16
C MET A 117 -8.26 -30.49 6.24
N PHE A 118 -7.15 -30.93 5.64
CA PHE A 118 -6.38 -30.11 4.68
C PHE A 118 -7.24 -29.63 3.53
N ASN A 119 -7.97 -30.52 2.87
CA ASN A 119 -8.81 -30.17 1.72
C ASN A 119 -9.86 -29.11 2.08
N VAL A 120 -10.51 -29.24 3.23
CA VAL A 120 -11.50 -28.25 3.70
C VAL A 120 -10.84 -26.90 3.97
N MET A 121 -9.67 -26.87 4.59
CA MET A 121 -8.97 -25.64 4.92
C MET A 121 -8.41 -24.98 3.66
N HIS A 122 -7.76 -25.77 2.80
CA HIS A 122 -7.17 -25.30 1.56
C HIS A 122 -8.22 -24.67 0.63
N ALA A 123 -9.38 -25.30 0.46
CA ALA A 123 -10.49 -24.78 -0.34
C ALA A 123 -11.00 -23.40 0.15
N ARG A 124 -10.84 -23.09 1.44
CA ARG A 124 -11.33 -21.86 2.07
C ARG A 124 -10.26 -20.78 2.22
N GLN A 125 -8.98 -21.17 2.35
CA GLN A 125 -7.90 -20.25 2.73
C GLN A 125 -7.77 -19.09 1.76
N LYS A 126 -7.71 -19.36 0.46
CA LYS A 126 -7.62 -18.31 -0.59
C LYS A 126 -8.79 -17.34 -0.55
N THR A 127 -10.02 -17.84 -0.40
CA THR A 127 -11.21 -17.00 -0.33
C THR A 127 -11.21 -16.12 0.93
N LEU A 128 -10.82 -16.67 2.07
CA LEU A 128 -10.69 -15.92 3.31
C LEU A 128 -9.57 -14.88 3.22
N ALA A 129 -8.40 -15.26 2.70
CA ALA A 129 -7.27 -14.37 2.50
C ALA A 129 -7.66 -13.20 1.58
N LYS A 130 -8.28 -13.48 0.45
CA LYS A 130 -8.79 -12.46 -0.49
C LYS A 130 -9.74 -11.48 0.21
N ARG A 131 -10.68 -11.99 1.00
CA ARG A 131 -11.62 -11.15 1.78
C ARG A 131 -10.89 -10.26 2.77
N VAL A 132 -9.93 -10.80 3.52
CA VAL A 132 -9.14 -10.03 4.50
C VAL A 132 -8.34 -8.94 3.81
N ILE A 133 -7.68 -9.24 2.70
CA ILE A 133 -6.91 -8.26 1.92
C ILE A 133 -7.81 -7.12 1.44
N LEU A 134 -8.91 -7.43 0.75
CA LEU A 134 -9.79 -6.40 0.18
C LEU A 134 -10.47 -5.56 1.27
N ASN A 135 -10.90 -6.16 2.37
CA ASN A 135 -11.45 -5.42 3.52
C ASN A 135 -10.39 -4.50 4.16
N SER A 136 -9.14 -4.94 4.24
CA SER A 136 -8.04 -4.12 4.77
C SER A 136 -7.73 -2.94 3.86
N MET A 137 -7.81 -3.11 2.53
CA MET A 137 -7.72 -1.99 1.59
C MET A 137 -8.87 -1.00 1.77
N LEU A 138 -10.11 -1.49 1.90
CA LEU A 138 -11.27 -0.64 2.19
C LEU A 138 -11.10 0.11 3.51
N GLN A 139 -10.59 -0.53 4.55
CA GLN A 139 -10.27 0.11 5.82
C GLN A 139 -9.23 1.21 5.65
N ALA A 140 -8.17 0.98 4.84
CA ALA A 140 -7.17 1.99 4.52
C ALA A 140 -7.80 3.20 3.82
N PHE A 141 -8.62 2.98 2.79
CA PHE A 141 -9.32 4.05 2.09
C PHE A 141 -10.28 4.84 2.99
N ASN A 142 -10.99 4.16 3.90
CA ASN A 142 -11.91 4.81 4.82
C ASN A 142 -11.19 5.58 5.94
N GLY A 143 -9.91 5.30 6.17
CA GLY A 143 -9.06 6.05 7.07
C GLY A 143 -8.51 7.36 6.48
N SER A 144 -8.78 7.64 5.19
CA SER A 144 -8.32 8.85 4.52
C SER A 144 -8.94 10.11 5.14
N ARG A 145 -8.12 11.15 5.31
CA ARG A 145 -8.51 12.46 5.84
C ARG A 145 -8.03 13.55 4.89
N SER A 146 -8.95 14.26 4.27
CA SER A 146 -8.66 15.38 3.36
C SER A 146 -8.03 16.61 4.04
N GLU A 147 -8.00 16.64 5.38
CA GLU A 147 -7.40 17.72 6.17
C GLU A 147 -5.87 17.60 6.30
N ILE A 148 -5.30 16.51 5.82
CA ILE A 148 -3.84 16.28 5.87
C ILE A 148 -3.21 16.99 4.69
N HIS A 149 -2.75 18.22 4.89
CA HIS A 149 -2.07 19.02 3.86
C HIS A 149 -0.59 18.65 3.65
N HIS A 150 -0.07 17.68 4.40
CA HIS A 150 1.31 17.22 4.31
C HIS A 150 1.33 15.75 3.94
N THR A 151 2.06 15.40 2.89
CA THR A 151 2.27 14.02 2.46
C THR A 151 3.76 13.79 2.24
N ASP A 152 4.37 12.89 3.02
CA ASP A 152 5.79 12.55 2.93
C ASP A 152 5.95 11.21 2.21
N ILE A 153 5.68 11.21 0.90
CA ILE A 153 5.75 10.03 0.04
C ILE A 153 7.21 9.59 -0.11
N VAL A 154 8.12 10.54 -0.32
CA VAL A 154 9.55 10.26 -0.48
C VAL A 154 10.10 9.49 0.71
N ARG A 155 9.83 9.96 1.94
CA ARG A 155 10.27 9.28 3.16
C ARG A 155 9.60 7.92 3.31
N THR A 156 8.30 7.84 3.08
CA THR A 156 7.54 6.58 3.11
C THR A 156 8.16 5.54 2.20
N VAL A 157 8.43 5.90 0.94
CA VAL A 157 9.04 5.01 -0.04
C VAL A 157 10.47 4.64 0.36
N ARG A 158 11.25 5.59 0.88
CA ARG A 158 12.61 5.35 1.37
C ARG A 158 12.62 4.33 2.53
N GLU A 159 11.75 4.49 3.51
CA GLU A 159 11.69 3.61 4.68
C GLU A 159 11.23 2.20 4.32
N ILE A 160 10.16 2.08 3.51
CA ILE A 160 9.65 0.77 3.15
C ILE A 160 10.56 0.02 2.17
N SER A 161 11.40 0.73 1.40
CA SER A 161 12.32 0.10 0.45
C SER A 161 13.25 -0.91 1.12
N ASP A 162 13.77 -0.59 2.31
CA ASP A 162 14.65 -1.48 3.07
C ASP A 162 13.96 -2.77 3.53
N TYR A 163 12.67 -2.69 3.86
CA TYR A 163 11.86 -3.86 4.19
C TYR A 163 11.58 -4.72 2.96
N ILE A 164 11.16 -4.08 1.86
CA ILE A 164 10.89 -4.76 0.58
C ILE A 164 12.15 -5.44 0.04
N HIS A 165 13.30 -4.78 0.13
CA HIS A 165 14.58 -5.34 -0.28
C HIS A 165 14.84 -6.68 0.41
N ARG A 166 14.66 -6.74 1.74
CA ARG A 166 14.93 -7.93 2.55
C ARG A 166 13.82 -8.98 2.55
N TYR A 167 12.64 -8.66 2.02
CA TYR A 167 11.53 -9.60 2.03
C TYR A 167 11.86 -10.84 1.18
N PRO A 168 11.66 -12.06 1.72
CA PRO A 168 12.02 -13.29 1.03
C PRO A 168 10.94 -13.71 0.02
N ALA A 169 11.07 -13.28 -1.24
CA ALA A 169 10.24 -13.68 -2.35
C ALA A 169 11.06 -13.69 -3.64
N ARG A 170 10.65 -14.51 -4.62
CA ARG A 170 11.33 -14.57 -5.92
C ARG A 170 11.12 -13.29 -6.73
N THR A 171 9.88 -12.85 -6.80
CA THR A 171 9.49 -11.61 -7.47
C THR A 171 8.78 -10.67 -6.50
N LYS A 172 9.07 -9.39 -6.61
CA LYS A 172 8.48 -8.36 -5.75
C LYS A 172 7.82 -7.29 -6.59
N SER A 173 6.62 -6.87 -6.19
CA SER A 173 5.90 -5.78 -6.83
C SER A 173 5.40 -4.80 -5.78
N VAL A 174 5.43 -3.53 -6.11
CA VAL A 174 4.89 -2.43 -5.30
C VAL A 174 3.76 -1.78 -6.08
N PHE A 175 2.60 -1.68 -5.45
CA PHE A 175 1.43 -1.02 -5.98
C PHE A 175 1.08 0.17 -5.07
N LEU A 176 1.36 1.37 -5.56
CA LEU A 176 1.05 2.62 -4.86
C LEU A 176 -0.30 3.15 -5.35
N VAL A 177 -1.19 3.43 -4.41
CA VAL A 177 -2.44 4.15 -4.66
C VAL A 177 -2.30 5.52 -3.98
N SER A 178 -1.88 6.52 -4.75
CA SER A 178 -1.55 7.87 -4.29
C SER A 178 -1.69 8.87 -5.43
N ASP A 179 -2.00 10.13 -5.11
CA ASP A 179 -1.92 11.22 -6.08
C ASP A 179 -0.49 11.61 -6.44
N MET A 180 0.48 11.07 -5.69
CA MET A 180 1.91 11.29 -5.85
C MET A 180 2.33 12.77 -5.71
N LEU A 181 1.54 13.56 -4.99
CA LEU A 181 1.78 14.98 -4.76
C LEU A 181 2.57 15.19 -3.47
N GLU A 182 3.89 15.10 -3.57
CA GLU A 182 4.81 15.29 -2.45
C GLU A 182 4.68 16.67 -1.81
N ASN A 183 4.49 16.72 -0.49
CA ASN A 183 4.44 17.96 0.28
C ASN A 183 5.05 17.77 1.67
N SER A 184 6.37 17.72 1.73
CA SER A 184 7.13 17.50 2.97
C SER A 184 8.32 18.44 3.10
N GLN A 185 9.06 18.29 4.18
CA GLN A 185 10.36 18.98 4.37
C GLN A 185 11.44 18.45 3.41
N VAL A 186 11.25 17.27 2.82
CA VAL A 186 12.19 16.70 1.86
C VAL A 186 12.07 17.37 0.51
N ALA A 187 10.84 17.45 0.01
CA ALA A 187 10.48 18.13 -1.22
C ALA A 187 9.02 18.62 -1.14
N SER A 188 8.67 19.63 -1.91
CA SER A 188 7.28 20.07 -2.02
C SER A 188 6.94 20.43 -3.46
N PHE A 189 5.88 19.80 -3.98
CA PHE A 189 5.31 20.15 -5.29
C PHE A 189 4.30 21.29 -5.18
N TYR A 190 4.20 21.93 -4.02
CA TYR A 190 3.30 23.04 -3.75
C TYR A 190 4.06 24.34 -3.55
N TYR A 191 3.40 25.44 -3.94
CA TYR A 191 3.78 26.80 -3.62
C TYR A 191 2.52 27.64 -3.42
N ASN A 192 2.40 28.32 -2.30
CA ASN A 192 1.20 29.09 -1.92
C ASN A 192 -0.10 28.26 -2.06
N ASN A 193 -0.10 27.03 -1.53
CA ASN A 193 -1.21 26.06 -1.58
C ASN A 193 -1.67 25.65 -2.99
N ARG A 194 -0.82 25.90 -4.02
CA ARG A 194 -1.08 25.49 -5.39
C ARG A 194 0.02 24.55 -5.86
N ILE A 195 -0.34 23.58 -6.70
CA ILE A 195 0.64 22.70 -7.32
C ILE A 195 1.47 23.53 -8.30
N ARG A 196 2.79 23.55 -8.09
CA ARG A 196 3.73 24.31 -8.90
C ARG A 196 4.26 23.50 -10.08
N ALA A 197 4.74 24.17 -11.10
CA ALA A 197 5.58 23.52 -12.08
C ALA A 197 6.90 23.11 -11.42
N ILE A 198 7.26 21.82 -11.54
CA ILE A 198 8.51 21.27 -11.03
C ILE A 198 9.49 20.99 -12.16
N ALA A 199 10.78 21.04 -11.85
CA ALA A 199 11.85 20.57 -12.71
C ALA A 199 12.31 19.19 -12.19
N PRO A 200 11.95 18.06 -12.83
CA PRO A 200 12.14 16.72 -12.28
C PRO A 200 13.57 16.41 -11.84
N ASP A 201 14.57 16.81 -12.63
CA ASP A 201 15.98 16.55 -12.32
C ASP A 201 16.48 17.37 -11.12
N ARG A 202 16.03 18.62 -11.00
CA ARG A 202 16.37 19.49 -9.88
C ARG A 202 15.77 18.97 -8.57
N GLU A 203 14.48 18.58 -8.60
CA GLU A 203 13.82 18.01 -7.43
C GLU A 203 14.49 16.70 -7.02
N LEU A 204 14.80 15.82 -7.97
CA LEU A 204 15.49 14.57 -7.70
C LEU A 204 16.89 14.77 -7.11
N ALA A 205 17.64 15.75 -7.60
CA ALA A 205 18.94 16.10 -7.05
C ALA A 205 18.83 16.59 -5.59
N ALA A 206 17.80 17.41 -5.28
CA ALA A 206 17.56 17.89 -3.92
C ALA A 206 17.18 16.74 -2.96
N VAL A 207 16.34 15.80 -3.41
CA VAL A 207 15.98 14.58 -2.65
C VAL A 207 17.21 13.70 -2.41
N ALA A 208 18.04 13.50 -3.44
CA ALA A 208 19.26 12.72 -3.34
C ALA A 208 20.29 13.32 -2.40
N ALA A 209 20.45 14.65 -2.39
CA ALA A 209 21.34 15.36 -1.48
C ALA A 209 20.97 15.18 0.00
N LYS A 210 19.70 14.87 0.27
CA LYS A 210 19.18 14.55 1.61
C LYS A 210 19.22 13.06 1.97
N ASN A 211 19.85 12.20 1.13
CA ASN A 211 19.89 10.74 1.27
C ASN A 211 18.49 10.09 1.32
N MET A 212 17.52 10.63 0.58
CA MET A 212 16.15 10.17 0.57
C MET A 212 15.79 9.31 -0.65
N ILE A 213 16.77 8.79 -1.38
CA ILE A 213 16.55 7.77 -2.41
C ILE A 213 16.49 6.40 -1.73
N GLY A 214 15.43 5.64 -2.01
CA GLY A 214 15.28 4.26 -1.53
C GLY A 214 16.20 3.28 -2.26
N ASP A 215 16.40 2.10 -1.69
CA ASP A 215 17.05 0.98 -2.37
C ASP A 215 16.17 -0.28 -2.25
N PHE A 216 15.57 -0.67 -3.35
CA PHE A 216 14.72 -1.87 -3.42
C PHE A 216 15.49 -3.16 -3.75
N GLY A 217 16.80 -3.09 -3.93
CA GLY A 217 17.64 -4.26 -4.21
C GLY A 217 17.64 -4.72 -5.67
N GLY A 218 16.88 -4.07 -6.55
CA GLY A 218 16.76 -4.40 -7.97
C GLY A 218 15.57 -5.30 -8.30
N ASN A 219 15.12 -5.22 -9.55
CA ASN A 219 14.04 -6.05 -10.15
C ASN A 219 12.67 -5.97 -9.43
N VAL A 220 12.43 -4.97 -8.58
CA VAL A 220 11.12 -4.72 -8.00
C VAL A 220 10.28 -3.95 -9.00
N LYS A 221 9.11 -4.48 -9.34
CA LYS A 221 8.15 -3.84 -10.24
C LYS A 221 7.34 -2.80 -9.50
N VAL A 222 7.18 -1.60 -10.08
CA VAL A 222 6.41 -0.51 -9.47
C VAL A 222 5.24 -0.14 -10.37
N TYR A 223 4.07 -0.06 -9.76
CA TYR A 223 2.82 0.38 -10.35
C TYR A 223 2.26 1.52 -9.53
N ILE A 224 1.75 2.56 -10.17
CA ILE A 224 1.17 3.72 -9.51
C ILE A 224 -0.23 3.95 -10.06
N LEU A 225 -1.23 4.06 -9.19
CA LEU A 225 -2.61 4.41 -9.50
C LEU A 225 -2.96 5.71 -8.80
N GLY A 226 -3.48 6.68 -9.53
CA GLY A 226 -4.00 7.93 -8.97
C GLY A 226 -3.11 9.14 -9.14
N LEU A 227 -1.94 9.04 -9.82
CA LEU A 227 -1.04 10.20 -9.99
C LEU A 227 -1.80 11.40 -10.58
N GLY A 228 -1.68 12.54 -9.91
CA GLY A 228 -2.34 13.78 -10.30
C GLY A 228 -3.85 13.77 -10.04
N TYR A 229 -4.38 12.77 -9.29
CA TYR A 229 -5.77 12.80 -8.84
C TYR A 229 -5.98 14.02 -7.95
N TYR A 230 -6.92 14.86 -8.34
CA TYR A 230 -7.23 16.10 -7.65
C TYR A 230 -8.73 16.22 -7.42
N THR A 231 -9.13 16.43 -6.18
CA THR A 231 -10.54 16.66 -5.87
C THR A 231 -10.92 18.07 -6.31
N VAL A 232 -11.80 18.14 -7.30
CA VAL A 232 -12.29 19.44 -7.82
C VAL A 232 -13.09 20.15 -6.74
N ASP A 233 -12.61 21.30 -6.28
CA ASP A 233 -13.38 22.20 -5.44
C ASP A 233 -14.36 23.00 -6.32
N ARG A 234 -15.62 22.57 -6.33
CA ARG A 234 -16.67 23.17 -7.16
C ARG A 234 -16.98 24.63 -6.82
N THR A 235 -16.44 25.16 -5.73
CA THR A 235 -16.59 26.56 -5.33
C THR A 235 -15.57 27.46 -6.00
N LYS A 236 -14.54 26.90 -6.65
CA LYS A 236 -13.46 27.64 -7.31
C LYS A 236 -13.60 27.63 -8.83
N PRO A 237 -13.05 28.64 -9.53
CA PRO A 237 -13.00 28.66 -10.98
C PRO A 237 -12.33 27.39 -11.55
N GLN A 238 -12.81 26.94 -12.70
CA GLN A 238 -12.30 25.69 -13.34
C GLN A 238 -10.79 25.73 -13.61
N SER A 239 -10.22 26.91 -13.88
CA SER A 239 -8.77 27.13 -14.09
C SER A 239 -7.92 26.89 -12.84
N GLU A 240 -8.50 26.94 -11.64
CA GLU A 240 -7.79 26.69 -10.38
C GLU A 240 -7.84 25.21 -9.95
N ASN A 241 -8.73 24.44 -10.55
CA ASN A 241 -9.04 23.07 -10.23
C ASN A 241 -8.40 22.06 -11.18
N TYR A 242 -7.62 22.49 -12.17
CA TYR A 242 -7.07 21.62 -13.19
C TYR A 242 -5.54 21.58 -13.12
N LEU A 243 -5.01 20.36 -12.96
CA LEU A 243 -3.60 20.10 -13.25
C LEU A 243 -3.45 19.99 -14.77
N ASP A 244 -2.73 20.94 -15.37
CA ASP A 244 -2.39 20.84 -16.78
C ASP A 244 -1.51 19.62 -17.08
N SER A 245 -1.52 19.18 -18.34
CA SER A 245 -0.81 17.98 -18.79
C SER A 245 0.70 18.06 -18.53
N ASP A 246 1.28 19.25 -18.59
CA ASP A 246 2.73 19.44 -18.39
C ASP A 246 3.13 19.24 -16.93
N ARG A 247 2.34 19.76 -15.98
CA ARG A 247 2.58 19.54 -14.55
C ARG A 247 2.44 18.06 -14.21
N ILE A 248 1.38 17.38 -14.68
CA ILE A 248 1.21 15.94 -14.51
C ILE A 248 2.39 15.17 -15.10
N SER A 249 2.83 15.53 -16.29
CA SER A 249 3.95 14.88 -16.98
C SER A 249 5.28 15.08 -16.24
N ASN A 250 5.53 16.27 -15.71
CA ASN A 250 6.72 16.55 -14.92
C ASN A 250 6.71 15.77 -13.58
N ILE A 251 5.56 15.68 -12.89
CA ILE A 251 5.44 14.88 -11.66
C ILE A 251 5.65 13.40 -11.98
N ALA A 252 5.05 12.88 -13.05
CA ALA A 252 5.25 11.50 -13.48
C ALA A 252 6.72 11.22 -13.82
N ASN A 253 7.40 12.15 -14.51
CA ASN A 253 8.82 12.03 -14.85
C ASN A 253 9.73 12.06 -13.60
N PHE A 254 9.41 12.90 -12.61
CA PHE A 254 10.11 12.89 -11.32
C PHE A 254 10.02 11.50 -10.66
N TRP A 255 8.81 10.93 -10.54
CA TRP A 255 8.62 9.63 -9.89
C TRP A 255 9.21 8.48 -10.71
N TYR A 256 9.12 8.54 -12.02
CA TYR A 256 9.81 7.57 -12.88
C TYR A 256 11.32 7.55 -12.61
N LYS A 257 11.96 8.73 -12.60
CA LYS A 257 13.40 8.86 -12.32
C LYS A 257 13.75 8.47 -10.89
N TYR A 258 12.91 8.83 -9.90
CA TYR A 258 13.08 8.46 -8.50
C TYR A 258 13.10 6.94 -8.33
N PHE A 259 12.10 6.25 -8.84
CA PHE A 259 12.01 4.79 -8.75
C PHE A 259 13.11 4.09 -9.54
N THR A 260 13.45 4.56 -10.73
CA THR A 260 14.58 4.04 -11.50
C THR A 260 15.89 4.15 -10.70
N ARG A 261 16.13 5.29 -10.07
CA ARG A 261 17.31 5.50 -9.22
C ARG A 261 17.26 4.65 -7.95
N SER A 262 16.08 4.31 -7.46
CA SER A 262 15.85 3.40 -6.33
C SER A 262 16.01 1.91 -6.72
N ARG A 263 16.50 1.60 -7.92
CA ARG A 263 16.75 0.26 -8.45
C ARG A 263 15.47 -0.56 -8.62
N THR A 264 14.45 0.06 -9.20
CA THR A 264 13.17 -0.60 -9.55
C THR A 264 12.89 -0.54 -11.05
N VAL A 265 11.89 -1.29 -11.48
CA VAL A 265 11.33 -1.26 -12.84
C VAL A 265 9.94 -0.66 -12.77
N VAL A 266 9.78 0.56 -13.27
CA VAL A 266 8.47 1.21 -13.33
C VAL A 266 7.68 0.59 -14.48
N MET A 267 6.59 -0.09 -14.14
CA MET A 267 5.75 -0.80 -15.10
C MET A 267 4.66 0.09 -15.67
N GLU A 268 3.98 0.84 -14.79
CA GLU A 268 2.92 1.76 -15.20
C GLU A 268 2.72 2.88 -14.18
N ILE A 269 2.49 4.08 -14.69
CA ILE A 269 2.05 5.25 -13.91
C ILE A 269 0.71 5.71 -14.47
N GLY A 270 -0.37 5.40 -13.75
CA GLY A 270 -1.73 5.83 -14.08
C GLY A 270 -1.93 7.31 -13.78
N LYS A 271 -2.46 8.03 -14.76
CA LYS A 271 -2.68 9.50 -14.72
C LYS A 271 -4.16 9.86 -14.93
N PRO A 272 -5.05 9.68 -13.96
CA PRO A 272 -4.89 8.90 -12.72
C PRO A 272 -5.09 7.39 -12.87
N MET A 273 -5.74 6.91 -13.96
CA MET A 273 -6.11 5.51 -14.18
C MET A 273 -4.99 4.68 -14.75
N MET A 274 -4.95 3.43 -14.34
CA MET A 274 -4.11 2.37 -14.93
C MET A 274 -4.94 1.51 -15.89
N PHE A 275 -4.31 1.04 -16.97
CA PHE A 275 -4.92 0.17 -17.97
C PHE A 275 -4.39 -1.27 -17.91
N GLY A 276 -3.14 -1.45 -17.48
CA GLY A 276 -2.50 -2.74 -17.35
C GLY A 276 -2.89 -3.51 -16.09
N ALA A 277 -2.61 -4.81 -16.10
CA ALA A 277 -2.73 -5.68 -14.93
C ALA A 277 -1.43 -5.67 -14.10
N LEU A 278 -1.55 -5.92 -12.80
CA LEU A 278 -0.40 -6.20 -11.95
C LEU A 278 0.20 -7.57 -12.32
N ARG A 279 1.54 -7.63 -12.52
CA ARG A 279 2.24 -8.85 -12.97
C ARG A 279 3.45 -9.13 -12.11
#